data_202d0cc06210a316c3dd1c42eb8f164c
#
_entry.id   202d0cc06210a316c3dd1c42eb8f164c
#
_cell.length_a   1.000
_cell.length_b   1.000
_cell.length_c   1.000
_cell.angle_alpha   90.00
_cell.angle_beta   90.00
_cell.angle_gamma   90.00
#
_symmetry.space_group_name_H-M   'P 1'
#
loop_
_entity.id
_entity.type
_entity.pdbx_description
1 polymer ?
#
loop_
_entity_poly.entity_id
_entity_poly.type
_entity_poly.pdbx_seq_one_letter_code
_entity_poly.pdbx_strand_id
1 'polypeptide(L)'
;MRIFGPVGGTLVKVGIIISVIGAANGFLLSGSRVAYYLGETQSIPFSGAFAKLNKNSVPTNSIILVGFLGCLYSITQQFDMLTDLAVFSCWIFYTLTFACVMTLRRKQPNLDRKYKVPLYPVIPILAIVSGLYVMVSQLFLSGTKATLLSLGSIAVTLIGLPIYILTRKHYAKKA
;
A
#
# COMPACT_ATOMS: atom_id res chain seq x y z
N MET A 1 -23.36 7.24 23.20
CA MET A 1 -23.36 8.02 24.46
C MET A 1 -24.42 7.57 25.48
N ARG A 2 -25.38 6.70 25.15
CA ARG A 2 -26.49 6.32 26.05
C ARG A 2 -26.16 5.27 27.09
N ILE A 3 -25.10 4.46 26.94
CA ILE A 3 -24.84 3.32 27.84
C ILE A 3 -23.83 3.68 28.97
N PHE A 4 -22.79 4.44 28.67
CA PHE A 4 -21.70 4.73 29.63
C PHE A 4 -21.56 6.20 30.03
N GLY A 5 -22.51 7.05 29.68
CA GLY A 5 -22.46 8.48 30.01
C GLY A 5 -21.23 9.25 29.46
N PRO A 6 -20.94 10.45 29.98
CA PRO A 6 -19.83 11.29 29.48
C PRO A 6 -18.44 10.66 29.65
N VAL A 7 -18.23 9.92 30.74
CA VAL A 7 -16.96 9.26 31.06
C VAL A 7 -16.66 8.16 30.04
N GLY A 8 -17.65 7.33 29.71
CA GLY A 8 -17.49 6.30 28.69
C GLY A 8 -17.19 6.87 27.31
N GLY A 9 -17.82 7.99 26.95
CA GLY A 9 -17.52 8.71 25.72
C GLY A 9 -16.07 9.21 25.63
N THR A 10 -15.53 9.66 26.75
CA THR A 10 -14.11 10.11 26.83
C THR A 10 -13.15 8.94 26.70
N LEU A 11 -13.41 7.81 27.38
CA LEU A 11 -12.58 6.61 27.27
C LEU A 11 -12.51 6.07 25.84
N VAL A 12 -13.65 6.01 25.16
CA VAL A 12 -13.70 5.60 23.74
C VAL A 12 -12.90 6.55 22.84
N LYS A 13 -13.01 7.86 23.03
CA LYS A 13 -12.23 8.84 22.26
C LYS A 13 -10.73 8.66 22.45
N VAL A 14 -10.27 8.47 23.69
CA VAL A 14 -8.86 8.23 24.00
C VAL A 14 -8.40 6.93 23.35
N GLY A 15 -9.19 5.85 23.43
CA GLY A 15 -8.88 4.59 22.78
C GLY A 15 -8.73 4.71 21.25
N ILE A 16 -9.63 5.46 20.61
CA ILE A 16 -9.55 5.75 19.17
C ILE A 16 -8.26 6.53 18.85
N ILE A 17 -7.93 7.58 19.60
CA ILE A 17 -6.72 8.37 19.37
C ILE A 17 -5.46 7.50 19.44
N ILE A 18 -5.34 6.68 20.48
CA ILE A 18 -4.20 5.76 20.64
C ILE A 18 -4.12 4.79 19.48
N SER A 19 -5.25 4.22 19.06
CA SER A 19 -5.32 3.30 17.92
C SER A 19 -4.89 3.95 16.62
N VAL A 20 -5.35 5.18 16.35
CA VAL A 20 -5.00 5.93 15.14
C VAL A 20 -3.50 6.26 15.13
N ILE A 21 -2.92 6.69 16.24
CA ILE A 21 -1.48 6.96 16.35
C ILE A 21 -0.68 5.67 16.09
N GLY A 22 -1.11 4.54 16.65
CA GLY A 22 -0.45 3.25 16.42
C GLY A 22 -0.50 2.83 14.95
N ALA A 23 -1.66 2.95 14.30
CA ALA A 23 -1.83 2.64 12.89
C ALA A 23 -0.99 3.58 12.00
N ALA A 24 -1.01 4.88 12.26
CA ALA A 24 -0.22 5.86 11.51
C ALA A 24 1.28 5.56 11.59
N ASN A 25 1.78 5.21 12.77
CA ASN A 25 3.18 4.81 12.97
C ASN A 25 3.52 3.53 12.17
N GLY A 26 2.64 2.54 12.17
CA GLY A 26 2.81 1.32 11.37
C GLY A 26 2.87 1.59 9.86
N PHE A 27 1.99 2.44 9.35
CA PHE A 27 2.00 2.86 7.93
C PHE A 27 3.25 3.68 7.57
N LEU A 28 3.68 4.59 8.44
CA LEU A 28 4.89 5.38 8.23
C LEU A 28 6.13 4.49 8.15
N LEU A 29 6.27 3.53 9.05
CA LEU A 29 7.38 2.58 9.05
C LEU A 29 7.37 1.67 7.82
N SER A 30 6.21 1.14 7.45
CA SER A 30 6.08 0.27 6.27
C SER A 30 6.33 1.03 4.97
N GLY A 31 5.71 2.20 4.81
CA GLY A 31 5.87 3.04 3.62
C GLY A 31 7.30 3.53 3.42
N SER A 32 7.98 3.91 4.50
CA SER A 32 9.38 4.32 4.42
C SER A 32 10.33 3.19 4.01
N ARG A 33 10.06 1.95 4.40
CA ARG A 33 10.84 0.78 3.95
C ARG A 33 10.64 0.48 2.47
N VAL A 34 9.42 0.66 1.95
CA VAL A 34 9.17 0.53 0.51
C VAL A 34 9.94 1.61 -0.27
N ALA A 35 9.89 2.86 0.16
CA ALA A 35 10.65 3.94 -0.47
C ALA A 35 12.17 3.70 -0.41
N TYR A 36 12.68 3.19 0.72
CA TYR A 36 14.07 2.80 0.87
C TYR A 36 14.45 1.69 -0.11
N TYR A 37 13.67 0.62 -0.20
CA TYR A 37 13.93 -0.50 -1.12
C TYR A 37 13.93 -0.07 -2.58
N LEU A 38 13.00 0.81 -2.97
CA LEU A 38 12.99 1.39 -4.31
C LEU A 38 14.24 2.24 -4.58
N GLY A 39 14.77 2.91 -3.57
CA GLY A 39 16.06 3.61 -3.64
C GLY A 39 17.22 2.65 -3.80
N GLU A 40 17.30 1.59 -3.01
CA GLU A 40 18.35 0.57 -3.06
C GLU A 40 18.39 -0.16 -4.42
N THR A 41 17.22 -0.49 -4.96
CA THR A 41 17.09 -1.14 -6.28
C THR A 41 17.20 -0.17 -7.46
N GLN A 42 17.51 1.10 -7.21
CA GLN A 42 17.63 2.14 -8.25
C GLN A 42 16.37 2.25 -9.15
N SER A 43 15.20 2.05 -8.57
CA SER A 43 13.91 2.01 -9.28
C SER A 43 13.21 3.37 -9.34
N ILE A 44 13.69 4.35 -8.58
CA ILE A 44 13.12 5.71 -8.50
C ILE A 44 14.20 6.79 -8.75
N PRO A 45 13.80 7.98 -9.23
CA PRO A 45 14.71 9.13 -9.30
C PRO A 45 15.25 9.46 -7.90
N PHE A 46 16.47 9.99 -7.84
CA PHE A 46 17.16 10.29 -6.56
C PHE A 46 17.38 9.09 -5.64
N SER A 47 17.47 7.89 -6.21
CA SER A 47 17.64 6.62 -5.47
C SER A 47 18.76 6.67 -4.44
N GLY A 48 19.89 7.31 -4.73
CA GLY A 48 21.01 7.44 -3.81
C GLY A 48 20.69 8.22 -2.51
N ALA A 49 19.70 9.12 -2.53
CA ALA A 49 19.25 9.82 -1.34
C ALA A 49 18.34 8.93 -0.47
N PHE A 50 17.48 8.11 -1.09
CA PHE A 50 16.55 7.23 -0.39
C PHE A 50 17.20 5.93 0.11
N ALA A 51 18.27 5.46 -0.56
CA ALA A 51 19.06 4.30 -0.14
C ALA A 51 19.97 4.57 1.07
N LYS A 52 20.09 5.82 1.56
CA LYS A 52 20.93 6.14 2.70
C LYS A 52 20.25 5.77 4.01
N LEU A 53 20.96 5.00 4.82
CA LEU A 53 20.60 4.70 6.20
C LEU A 53 21.36 5.64 7.15
N ASN A 54 20.73 6.02 8.24
CA ASN A 54 21.38 6.73 9.34
C ASN A 54 22.26 5.77 10.17
N LYS A 55 23.04 6.29 11.11
CA LYS A 55 23.89 5.51 12.04
C LYS A 55 23.15 4.37 12.76
N ASN A 56 21.85 4.51 12.95
CA ASN A 56 20.96 3.52 13.57
C ASN A 56 20.24 2.61 12.56
N SER A 57 20.72 2.52 11.32
CA SER A 57 20.10 1.71 10.24
C SER A 57 18.65 2.13 9.91
N VAL A 58 18.32 3.41 10.10
CA VAL A 58 16.99 3.98 9.84
C VAL A 58 17.00 4.77 8.52
N PRO A 59 16.07 4.55 7.60
CA PRO A 59 15.96 5.28 6.34
C PRO A 59 15.30 6.66 6.53
N THR A 60 16.01 7.59 7.15
CA THR A 60 15.50 8.91 7.56
C THR A 60 14.89 9.69 6.40
N ASN A 61 15.55 9.71 5.24
CA ASN A 61 15.06 10.45 4.08
C ASN A 61 13.73 9.89 3.55
N SER A 62 13.58 8.57 3.57
CA SER A 62 12.33 7.89 3.18
C SER A 62 11.21 8.18 4.17
N ILE A 63 11.51 8.25 5.49
CA ILE A 63 10.52 8.61 6.52
C ILE A 63 10.06 10.06 6.33
N ILE A 64 10.99 10.98 6.09
CA ILE A 64 10.67 12.40 5.86
C ILE A 64 9.79 12.54 4.62
N LEU A 65 10.09 11.84 3.52
CA LEU A 65 9.28 11.87 2.31
C LEU A 65 7.84 11.42 2.58
N VAL A 66 7.68 10.23 3.19
CA VAL A 66 6.34 9.67 3.47
C VAL A 66 5.57 10.54 4.44
N GLY A 67 6.23 11.04 5.51
CA GLY A 67 5.62 11.96 6.47
C GLY A 67 5.21 13.29 5.83
N PHE A 68 6.05 13.87 4.98
CA PHE A 68 5.76 15.10 4.25
C PHE A 68 4.55 14.93 3.31
N LEU A 69 4.50 13.84 2.54
CA LEU A 69 3.35 13.53 1.69
C LEU A 69 2.09 13.33 2.52
N GLY A 70 2.17 12.65 3.66
CA GLY A 70 1.04 12.49 4.58
C GLY A 70 0.51 13.82 5.10
N CYS A 71 1.40 14.76 5.48
CA CYS A 71 1.02 16.12 5.88
C CYS A 71 0.35 16.90 4.74
N LEU A 72 0.91 16.84 3.52
CA LEU A 72 0.29 17.49 2.36
C LEU A 72 -1.12 16.96 2.08
N TYR A 73 -1.30 15.64 2.13
CA TYR A 73 -2.64 15.04 1.95
C TYR A 73 -3.60 15.44 3.07
N SER A 74 -3.13 15.56 4.31
CA SER A 74 -3.97 15.99 5.44
C SER A 74 -4.53 17.40 5.26
N ILE A 75 -3.80 18.29 4.61
CA ILE A 75 -4.23 19.67 4.35
C ILE A 75 -5.43 19.71 3.38
N THR A 76 -5.57 18.74 2.48
CA THR A 76 -6.67 18.71 1.51
C THR A 76 -8.04 18.50 2.15
N GLN A 77 -8.10 17.98 3.36
CA GLN A 77 -9.32 17.65 4.14
C GLN A 77 -10.31 16.73 3.39
N GLN A 78 -9.89 16.10 2.32
CA GLN A 78 -10.71 15.19 1.50
C GLN A 78 -10.44 13.74 1.92
N PHE A 79 -10.76 13.43 3.17
CA PHE A 79 -10.47 12.12 3.77
C PHE A 79 -11.12 10.96 3.00
N ASP A 80 -12.38 11.09 2.65
CA ASP A 80 -13.13 10.02 1.95
C ASP A 80 -12.51 9.72 0.58
N MET A 81 -12.21 10.77 -0.20
CA MET A 81 -11.56 10.62 -1.50
C MET A 81 -10.21 9.92 -1.41
N LEU A 82 -9.37 10.32 -0.46
CA LEU A 82 -8.04 9.74 -0.27
C LEU A 82 -8.13 8.28 0.18
N THR A 83 -9.10 7.98 1.05
CA THR A 83 -9.34 6.63 1.51
C THR A 83 -9.79 5.72 0.37
N ASP A 84 -10.71 6.16 -0.46
CA ASP A 84 -11.19 5.39 -1.62
C ASP A 84 -10.05 5.11 -2.61
N LEU A 85 -9.24 6.12 -2.93
CA LEU A 85 -8.05 5.95 -3.78
C LEU A 85 -7.06 4.93 -3.21
N ALA A 86 -6.75 5.04 -1.91
CA ALA A 86 -5.81 4.16 -1.24
C ALA A 86 -6.32 2.72 -1.16
N VAL A 87 -7.57 2.53 -0.73
CA VAL A 87 -8.19 1.21 -0.60
C VAL A 87 -8.28 0.51 -1.95
N PHE A 88 -8.71 1.21 -3.01
CA PHE A 88 -8.77 0.64 -4.34
C PHE A 88 -7.38 0.19 -4.84
N SER A 89 -6.35 1.03 -4.65
CA SER A 89 -4.98 0.67 -4.99
C SER A 89 -4.49 -0.56 -4.21
N CYS A 90 -4.78 -0.64 -2.91
CA CYS A 90 -4.43 -1.81 -2.10
C CYS A 90 -5.09 -3.10 -2.63
N TRP A 91 -6.35 -3.06 -3.06
CA TRP A 91 -7.04 -4.23 -3.60
C TRP A 91 -6.40 -4.73 -4.91
N ILE A 92 -5.91 -3.82 -5.77
CA ILE A 92 -5.13 -4.20 -6.96
C ILE A 92 -3.91 -5.05 -6.55
N PHE A 93 -3.10 -4.53 -5.62
CA PHE A 93 -1.87 -5.22 -5.21
C PHE A 93 -2.13 -6.50 -4.41
N TYR A 94 -3.17 -6.55 -3.59
CA TYR A 94 -3.55 -7.78 -2.87
C TYR A 94 -3.98 -8.87 -3.85
N THR A 95 -4.82 -8.53 -4.83
CA THR A 95 -5.26 -9.50 -5.86
C THR A 95 -4.07 -10.03 -6.67
N LEU A 96 -3.13 -9.15 -7.05
CA LEU A 96 -1.88 -9.57 -7.71
C LEU A 96 -1.04 -10.47 -6.80
N THR A 97 -0.94 -10.17 -5.51
CA THR A 97 -0.20 -10.98 -4.54
C THR A 97 -0.78 -12.39 -4.42
N PHE A 98 -2.11 -12.51 -4.39
CA PHE A 98 -2.77 -13.82 -4.39
C PHE A 98 -2.50 -14.60 -5.68
N ALA A 99 -2.50 -13.93 -6.83
CA ALA A 99 -2.12 -14.54 -8.11
C ALA A 99 -0.65 -14.99 -8.13
N CYS A 100 0.25 -14.21 -7.50
CA CYS A 100 1.66 -14.59 -7.36
C CYS A 100 1.85 -15.88 -6.55
N VAL A 101 1.05 -16.12 -5.52
CA VAL A 101 1.10 -17.38 -4.75
C VAL A 101 0.84 -18.58 -5.64
N MET A 102 -0.15 -18.49 -6.53
CA MET A 102 -0.47 -19.57 -7.47
C MET A 102 0.64 -19.78 -8.51
N THR A 103 1.16 -18.68 -9.05
CA THR A 103 2.24 -18.71 -10.04
C THR A 103 3.52 -19.28 -9.46
N LEU A 104 3.88 -18.87 -8.23
CA LEU A 104 5.09 -19.34 -7.55
C LEU A 104 5.01 -20.83 -7.20
N ARG A 105 3.84 -21.33 -6.83
CA ARG A 105 3.65 -22.77 -6.59
C ARG A 105 3.78 -23.61 -7.87
N ARG A 106 3.37 -23.07 -9.01
CA ARG A 106 3.54 -23.76 -10.31
C ARG A 106 4.98 -23.72 -10.78
N LYS A 107 5.67 -22.59 -10.62
CA LYS A 107 7.05 -22.42 -11.11
C LYS A 107 8.11 -23.09 -10.22
N GLN A 108 7.84 -23.18 -8.92
CA GLN A 108 8.77 -23.73 -7.93
C GLN A 108 8.06 -24.73 -7.02
N PRO A 109 7.69 -25.92 -7.50
CA PRO A 109 6.95 -26.92 -6.73
C PRO A 109 7.78 -27.49 -5.57
N ASN A 110 9.11 -27.60 -5.73
CA ASN A 110 10.02 -28.25 -4.80
C ASN A 110 10.61 -27.28 -3.77
N LEU A 111 10.18 -26.00 -3.73
CA LEU A 111 10.64 -25.06 -2.71
C LEU A 111 10.18 -25.49 -1.33
N ASP A 112 11.12 -25.62 -0.39
CA ASP A 112 10.78 -25.92 1.01
C ASP A 112 10.05 -24.72 1.62
N ARG A 113 8.76 -24.91 1.93
CA ARG A 113 7.89 -23.88 2.50
C ARG A 113 7.53 -24.24 3.93
N LYS A 114 7.96 -23.41 4.86
CA LYS A 114 7.62 -23.56 6.29
C LYS A 114 6.09 -23.53 6.54
N TYR A 115 5.33 -22.83 5.67
CA TYR A 115 3.88 -22.78 5.75
C TYR A 115 3.23 -23.17 4.40
N LYS A 116 2.32 -24.11 4.47
CA LYS A 116 1.52 -24.54 3.31
C LYS A 116 0.09 -24.03 3.50
N VAL A 117 -0.39 -23.20 2.58
CA VAL A 117 -1.79 -22.71 2.59
C VAL A 117 -2.73 -23.89 2.59
N PRO A 118 -3.62 -24.05 3.61
CA PRO A 118 -4.61 -25.12 3.64
C PRO A 118 -5.59 -24.96 2.48
N LEU A 119 -6.26 -26.04 2.08
CA LEU A 119 -7.27 -26.04 1.00
C LEU A 119 -6.80 -25.39 -0.30
N TYR A 120 -5.51 -25.50 -0.62
CA TYR A 120 -5.02 -25.06 -1.92
C TYR A 120 -5.60 -25.93 -3.04
N PRO A 121 -6.10 -25.39 -4.16
CA PRO A 121 -6.05 -23.99 -4.59
C PRO A 121 -7.27 -23.13 -4.24
N VAL A 122 -8.23 -23.63 -3.48
CA VAL A 122 -9.53 -22.98 -3.24
C VAL A 122 -9.39 -21.62 -2.56
N ILE A 123 -8.61 -21.53 -1.47
CA ILE A 123 -8.47 -20.27 -0.72
C ILE A 123 -7.85 -19.16 -1.58
N PRO A 124 -6.75 -19.36 -2.30
CA PRO A 124 -6.22 -18.33 -3.21
C PRO A 124 -7.20 -17.92 -4.31
N ILE A 125 -7.96 -18.85 -4.87
CA ILE A 125 -8.97 -18.53 -5.89
C ILE A 125 -10.09 -17.68 -5.30
N LEU A 126 -10.61 -18.05 -4.13
CA LEU A 126 -11.62 -17.27 -3.42
C LEU A 126 -11.13 -15.85 -3.12
N ALA A 127 -9.89 -15.71 -2.68
CA ALA A 127 -9.28 -14.41 -2.41
C ALA A 127 -9.14 -13.55 -3.69
N ILE A 128 -8.79 -14.16 -4.82
CA ILE A 128 -8.74 -13.46 -6.12
C ILE A 128 -10.14 -13.04 -6.57
N VAL A 129 -11.11 -13.94 -6.50
CA VAL A 129 -12.49 -13.65 -6.91
C VAL A 129 -13.11 -12.55 -6.05
N SER A 130 -12.92 -12.60 -4.73
CA SER A 130 -13.40 -11.55 -3.83
C SER A 130 -12.72 -10.19 -4.10
N GLY A 131 -11.41 -10.18 -4.35
CA GLY A 131 -10.68 -8.97 -4.73
C GLY A 131 -11.18 -8.37 -6.05
N LEU A 132 -11.36 -9.22 -7.07
CA LEU A 132 -11.94 -8.79 -8.35
C LEU A 132 -13.37 -8.27 -8.19
N TYR A 133 -14.18 -8.94 -7.37
CA TYR A 133 -15.55 -8.48 -7.10
C TYR A 133 -15.56 -7.08 -6.48
N VAL A 134 -14.72 -6.81 -5.48
CA VAL A 134 -14.60 -5.49 -4.84
C VAL A 134 -14.17 -4.44 -5.87
N MET A 135 -13.18 -4.74 -6.70
CA MET A 135 -12.71 -3.81 -7.73
C MET A 135 -13.79 -3.49 -8.78
N VAL A 136 -14.49 -4.51 -9.26
CA VAL A 136 -15.60 -4.35 -10.23
C VAL A 136 -16.77 -3.59 -9.60
N SER A 137 -17.13 -3.92 -8.36
CA SER A 137 -18.19 -3.24 -7.63
C SER A 137 -17.89 -1.75 -7.46
N GLN A 138 -16.66 -1.41 -7.07
CA GLN A 138 -16.24 -0.02 -6.90
C GLN A 138 -16.19 0.73 -8.24
N LEU A 139 -15.80 0.05 -9.31
CA LEU A 139 -15.68 0.67 -10.63
C LEU A 139 -17.05 0.93 -11.31
N PHE A 140 -18.01 0.03 -11.12
CA PHE A 140 -19.28 0.07 -11.89
C PHE A 140 -20.54 0.29 -11.05
N LEU A 141 -20.54 -0.08 -9.75
CA LEU A 141 -21.75 -0.05 -8.92
C LEU A 141 -21.76 1.11 -7.91
N SER A 142 -20.62 1.74 -7.62
CA SER A 142 -20.51 2.75 -6.54
C SER A 142 -20.79 4.19 -7.00
N GLY A 143 -21.23 4.38 -8.25
CA GLY A 143 -21.59 5.69 -8.80
C GLY A 143 -20.42 6.46 -9.43
N THR A 144 -20.76 7.51 -10.21
CA THR A 144 -19.81 8.23 -11.08
C THR A 144 -18.57 8.76 -10.37
N LYS A 145 -18.72 9.25 -9.13
CA LYS A 145 -17.57 9.78 -8.35
C LYS A 145 -16.58 8.67 -8.00
N ALA A 146 -17.07 7.52 -7.50
CA ALA A 146 -16.23 6.39 -7.14
C ALA A 146 -15.54 5.79 -8.38
N THR A 147 -16.25 5.71 -9.52
CA THR A 147 -15.67 5.28 -10.80
C THR A 147 -14.52 6.19 -11.23
N LEU A 148 -14.71 7.53 -11.14
CA LEU A 148 -13.66 8.48 -11.50
C LEU A 148 -12.42 8.36 -10.60
N LEU A 149 -12.62 8.16 -9.29
CA LEU A 149 -11.55 7.94 -8.33
C LEU A 149 -10.81 6.61 -8.59
N SER A 150 -11.54 5.54 -8.89
CA SER A 150 -10.96 4.25 -9.23
C SER A 150 -10.10 4.31 -10.50
N LEU A 151 -10.58 5.02 -11.53
CA LEU A 151 -9.81 5.29 -12.74
C LEU A 151 -8.56 6.13 -12.43
N GLY A 152 -8.68 7.13 -11.55
CA GLY A 152 -7.54 7.91 -11.05
C GLY A 152 -6.49 7.04 -10.37
N SER A 153 -6.91 6.09 -9.52
CA SER A 153 -6.00 5.13 -8.85
C SER A 153 -5.26 4.24 -9.86
N ILE A 154 -5.98 3.76 -10.88
CA ILE A 154 -5.36 2.97 -11.97
C ILE A 154 -4.34 3.83 -12.73
N ALA A 155 -4.70 5.06 -13.08
CA ALA A 155 -3.80 5.96 -13.79
C ALA A 155 -2.52 6.25 -13.00
N VAL A 156 -2.62 6.57 -11.71
CA VAL A 156 -1.48 6.78 -10.82
C VAL A 156 -0.60 5.53 -10.74
N THR A 157 -1.20 4.35 -10.60
CA THR A 157 -0.47 3.07 -10.56
C THR A 157 0.25 2.81 -11.89
N LEU A 158 -0.39 3.08 -13.02
CA LEU A 158 0.21 2.92 -14.34
C LEU A 158 1.33 3.92 -14.63
N ILE A 159 1.25 5.15 -14.12
CA ILE A 159 2.35 6.15 -14.22
C ILE A 159 3.63 5.65 -13.55
N GLY A 160 3.52 4.83 -12.52
CA GLY A 160 4.67 4.18 -11.89
C GLY A 160 5.50 3.30 -12.84
N LEU A 161 4.87 2.66 -13.83
CA LEU A 161 5.54 1.79 -14.79
C LEU A 161 6.55 2.53 -15.70
N PRO A 162 6.18 3.63 -16.41
CA PRO A 162 7.13 4.37 -17.21
C PRO A 162 8.24 5.01 -16.36
N ILE A 163 7.93 5.50 -15.15
CA ILE A 163 8.95 6.03 -14.24
C ILE A 163 9.97 4.93 -13.92
N TYR A 164 9.52 3.74 -13.56
CA TYR A 164 10.39 2.59 -13.30
C TYR A 164 11.25 2.23 -14.51
N ILE A 165 10.66 2.13 -15.71
CA ILE A 165 11.39 1.77 -16.94
C ILE A 165 12.46 2.82 -17.30
N LEU A 166 12.10 4.10 -17.21
CA LEU A 166 13.02 5.21 -17.50
C LEU A 166 14.17 5.26 -16.50
N THR A 167 13.87 5.12 -15.22
CA THR A 167 14.87 5.16 -14.16
C THR A 167 15.82 3.98 -14.27
N ARG A 168 15.32 2.78 -14.48
CA ARG A 168 16.12 1.57 -14.65
C ARG A 168 17.05 1.67 -15.88
N LYS A 169 16.56 2.21 -17.01
CA LYS A 169 17.39 2.46 -18.19
C LYS A 169 18.50 3.48 -17.91
N HIS A 170 18.21 4.51 -17.13
CA HIS A 170 19.18 5.54 -16.77
C HIS A 170 20.33 4.98 -15.92
N TYR A 171 20.02 4.15 -14.94
CA TYR A 171 21.04 3.55 -14.06
C TYR A 171 21.79 2.39 -14.72
N ALA A 172 21.11 1.57 -15.55
CA ALA A 172 21.78 0.54 -16.33
C ALA A 172 22.81 1.08 -17.34
N LYS A 173 22.70 2.37 -17.72
CA LYS A 173 23.66 3.04 -18.62
C LYS A 173 24.86 3.61 -17.88
N LYS A 174 24.81 3.68 -16.53
CA LYS A 174 25.87 4.22 -15.66
C LYS A 174 26.68 3.13 -14.94
N ALA A 175 26.23 1.87 -14.97
CA ALA A 175 26.91 0.68 -14.47
C ALA A 175 27.69 0.02 -15.61
#